data_fe010bbef8f271a27c2b7ce4aabfc3de
#
_entry.id   fe010bbef8f271a27c2b7ce4aabfc3de
#
_cell.length_a   1.000
_cell.length_b   1.000
_cell.length_c   1.000
_cell.angle_alpha   90.00
_cell.angle_beta   90.00
_cell.angle_gamma   90.00
#
_symmetry.space_group_name_H-M   'P 1'
#
loop_
_entity.id
_entity.type
_entity.pdbx_description
1 polymer ?
#
loop_
_entity_poly.entity_id
_entity_poly.type
_entity_poly.pdbx_seq_one_letter_code
_entity_poly.pdbx_strand_id
1 'polypeptide(L)'
;MNSRILTLVLAILLVTLLAAPSPGQAPPYRAPRAADGKPDLNGIWQALNEANYDIELHMARPALALRPGPFGLVPAAPVLALGAVGSVPPGVGVVEGGEIPYRPEALARKKQNQENWLDADPEIKCYLPGIPRATYMPYPFQILQSSSAIFIAYEYAGAVRNIYLKDPGPAPVDSWMGQSVGHWEGETLVVNVTGFNDQTWFDRAGNFHSEALHVVERYTRTSPDVISYEATIDDPKVFTRPWKMSMPLYRRQERNAQIMDFKCVEFVEELLYGQWRKTPLSR
;
A
#
# COMPACT_ATOMS: atom_id res chain seq x y z
N MET A 1 -8.44 67.95 11.73
CA MET A 1 -7.73 66.65 11.49
C MET A 1 -7.67 66.48 10.00
N ASN A 2 -6.46 66.57 9.39
CA ASN A 2 -6.34 66.63 7.95
C ASN A 2 -6.78 65.32 7.27
N SER A 3 -7.61 65.45 6.23
CA SER A 3 -8.15 64.34 5.42
C SER A 3 -7.09 63.28 5.06
N ARG A 4 -5.88 63.68 4.82
CA ARG A 4 -4.72 62.79 4.48
C ARG A 4 -4.30 61.91 5.67
N ILE A 5 -4.43 62.36 6.91
CA ILE A 5 -4.10 61.58 8.12
C ILE A 5 -5.17 60.51 8.36
N LEU A 6 -6.45 60.88 8.13
CA LEU A 6 -7.58 59.95 8.28
C LEU A 6 -7.49 58.79 7.25
N THR A 7 -7.10 59.11 5.99
CA THR A 7 -6.90 58.10 4.94
C THR A 7 -5.71 57.17 5.25
N LEU A 8 -4.62 57.71 5.81
CA LEU A 8 -3.46 56.90 6.19
C LEU A 8 -3.77 55.94 7.36
N VAL A 9 -4.51 56.42 8.36
CA VAL A 9 -4.94 55.63 9.53
C VAL A 9 -5.92 54.52 9.08
N LEU A 10 -6.86 54.80 8.18
CA LEU A 10 -7.76 53.80 7.63
C LEU A 10 -7.04 52.75 6.81
N ALA A 11 -6.02 53.13 6.00
CA ALA A 11 -5.22 52.21 5.22
C ALA A 11 -4.35 51.28 6.09
N ILE A 12 -3.79 51.78 7.19
CA ILE A 12 -3.02 50.99 8.16
C ILE A 12 -3.93 50.04 8.91
N LEU A 13 -5.15 50.45 9.30
CA LEU A 13 -6.13 49.55 9.93
C LEU A 13 -6.60 48.43 8.98
N LEU A 14 -6.77 48.70 7.71
CA LEU A 14 -7.16 47.70 6.71
C LEU A 14 -6.05 46.67 6.47
N VAL A 15 -4.79 47.07 6.46
CA VAL A 15 -3.62 46.20 6.28
C VAL A 15 -3.43 45.28 7.50
N THR A 16 -3.72 45.76 8.72
CA THR A 16 -3.61 44.97 9.93
C THR A 16 -4.74 43.92 10.04
N LEU A 17 -5.95 44.21 9.50
CA LEU A 17 -7.06 43.26 9.44
C LEU A 17 -6.81 42.10 8.43
N LEU A 18 -6.02 42.35 7.38
CA LEU A 18 -5.65 41.34 6.37
C LEU A 18 -4.51 40.41 6.85
N ALA A 19 -3.76 40.80 7.88
CA ALA A 19 -2.66 40.03 8.45
C ALA A 19 -3.04 39.20 9.69
N ALA A 20 -4.32 39.23 10.13
CA ALA A 20 -4.77 38.36 11.20
C ALA A 20 -4.86 36.92 10.69
N PRO A 21 -4.22 35.95 11.36
CA PRO A 21 -4.37 34.54 10.98
C PRO A 21 -5.86 34.18 11.07
N SER A 22 -6.38 33.62 10.00
CA SER A 22 -7.77 33.16 9.93
C SER A 22 -8.05 32.24 11.12
N PRO A 23 -9.07 32.50 11.95
CA PRO A 23 -9.41 31.65 13.09
C PRO A 23 -10.06 30.35 12.58
N GLY A 24 -9.25 29.45 12.04
CA GLY A 24 -9.72 28.20 11.47
C GLY A 24 -8.62 27.22 11.07
N GLN A 25 -7.37 27.64 11.02
CA GLN A 25 -6.27 26.72 10.81
C GLN A 25 -5.80 26.18 12.17
N ALA A 26 -6.25 24.98 12.52
CA ALA A 26 -5.63 24.26 13.63
C ALA A 26 -4.12 24.15 13.36
N PRO A 27 -3.28 24.29 14.39
CA PRO A 27 -1.83 24.13 14.21
C PRO A 27 -1.56 22.76 13.56
N PRO A 28 -0.56 22.66 12.68
CA PRO A 28 -0.23 21.39 12.04
C PRO A 28 0.05 20.35 13.10
N TYR A 29 -0.50 19.15 12.92
CA TYR A 29 -0.28 18.05 13.83
C TYR A 29 1.20 17.76 13.99
N ARG A 30 1.64 17.58 15.23
CA ARG A 30 3.00 17.11 15.54
C ARG A 30 2.90 15.76 16.22
N ALA A 31 3.54 14.76 15.64
CA ALA A 31 3.58 13.43 16.23
C ALA A 31 4.27 13.46 17.62
N PRO A 32 3.80 12.69 18.61
CA PRO A 32 4.57 12.40 19.80
C PRO A 32 5.96 11.92 19.44
N ARG A 33 6.89 12.01 20.38
CA ARG A 33 8.27 11.53 20.17
C ARG A 33 8.45 10.18 20.81
N ALA A 34 9.07 9.26 20.06
CA ALA A 34 9.58 8.02 20.61
C ALA A 34 10.84 8.28 21.45
N ALA A 35 11.37 7.25 22.09
CA ALA A 35 12.54 7.36 22.98
C ALA A 35 13.81 7.88 22.28
N ASP A 36 13.89 7.72 20.96
CA ASP A 36 14.97 8.21 20.10
C ASP A 36 14.78 9.69 19.67
N GLY A 37 13.74 10.37 20.15
CA GLY A 37 13.39 11.76 19.80
C GLY A 37 12.79 11.94 18.42
N LYS A 38 12.58 10.86 17.66
CA LYS A 38 11.95 10.87 16.33
C LYS A 38 10.43 10.78 16.45
N PRO A 39 9.67 11.10 15.40
CA PRO A 39 8.22 10.88 15.40
C PRO A 39 7.88 9.44 15.79
N ASP A 40 6.95 9.29 16.73
CA ASP A 40 6.53 7.98 17.20
C ASP A 40 5.60 7.29 16.21
N LEU A 41 6.09 6.24 15.57
CA LEU A 41 5.33 5.37 14.66
C LEU A 41 4.86 4.08 15.34
N ASN A 42 5.24 3.84 16.62
CA ASN A 42 4.85 2.63 17.33
C ASN A 42 3.33 2.43 17.32
N GLY A 43 2.90 1.20 17.17
CA GLY A 43 1.48 0.82 17.22
C GLY A 43 1.13 -0.24 16.21
N ILE A 44 -0.16 -0.62 16.22
CA ILE A 44 -0.74 -1.55 15.25
C ILE A 44 -1.51 -0.72 14.23
N TRP A 45 -1.20 -0.93 12.98
CA TRP A 45 -1.70 -0.16 11.85
C TRP A 45 -2.30 -1.07 10.78
N GLN A 46 -3.19 -0.52 9.96
CA GLN A 46 -3.83 -1.25 8.88
C GLN A 46 -4.23 -0.32 7.74
N ALA A 47 -4.04 -0.75 6.50
CA ALA A 47 -4.68 -0.13 5.35
C ALA A 47 -6.15 -0.61 5.29
N LEU A 48 -7.07 0.31 4.97
CA LEU A 48 -8.50 0.02 4.81
C LEU A 48 -8.92 0.37 3.38
N ASN A 49 -8.39 -0.35 2.42
CA ASN A 49 -8.66 -0.17 0.99
C ASN A 49 -8.58 -1.53 0.26
N GLU A 50 -8.88 -1.51 -1.04
CA GLU A 50 -8.92 -2.69 -1.90
C GLU A 50 -7.62 -2.92 -2.70
N ALA A 51 -6.51 -2.25 -2.32
CA ALA A 51 -5.25 -2.29 -3.06
C ALA A 51 -4.66 -3.70 -3.21
N ASN A 52 -4.92 -4.61 -2.25
CA ASN A 52 -4.49 -6.01 -2.40
C ASN A 52 -5.19 -6.74 -3.55
N TYR A 53 -6.41 -6.32 -3.91
CA TYR A 53 -7.13 -6.87 -5.06
C TYR A 53 -6.72 -6.18 -6.37
N ASP A 54 -6.60 -4.85 -6.34
CA ASP A 54 -6.17 -4.05 -7.49
C ASP A 54 -5.76 -2.65 -7.01
N ILE A 55 -4.53 -2.26 -7.29
CA ILE A 55 -4.02 -0.94 -6.90
C ILE A 55 -4.51 0.19 -7.81
N GLU A 56 -5.05 -0.14 -9.00
CA GLU A 56 -5.64 0.83 -9.92
C GLU A 56 -7.13 1.04 -9.61
N LEU A 57 -7.70 2.16 -10.07
CA LEU A 57 -9.15 2.41 -10.02
C LEU A 57 -9.91 1.31 -10.77
N HIS A 58 -10.86 0.66 -10.12
CA HIS A 58 -11.62 -0.41 -10.74
C HIS A 58 -13.05 -0.52 -10.21
N MET A 59 -13.93 -0.97 -11.10
CA MET A 59 -15.29 -1.35 -10.73
C MET A 59 -15.30 -2.76 -10.14
N ALA A 60 -16.35 -3.08 -9.39
CA ALA A 60 -16.60 -4.45 -8.99
C ALA A 60 -16.62 -5.37 -10.21
N ARG A 61 -15.95 -6.52 -10.11
CA ARG A 61 -15.86 -7.50 -11.19
C ARG A 61 -15.83 -8.93 -10.67
N PRO A 62 -16.26 -9.90 -11.48
CA PRO A 62 -16.09 -11.31 -11.14
C PRO A 62 -14.61 -11.69 -11.10
N ALA A 63 -14.21 -12.42 -10.06
CA ALA A 63 -12.86 -12.97 -9.92
C ALA A 63 -12.72 -14.39 -10.50
N LEU A 64 -13.82 -15.16 -10.51
CA LEU A 64 -13.86 -16.56 -10.92
C LEU A 64 -14.68 -16.77 -12.21
N ALA A 65 -15.10 -18.00 -12.49
CA ALA A 65 -15.74 -18.40 -13.72
C ALA A 65 -16.97 -17.56 -14.10
N LEU A 66 -17.06 -17.23 -15.38
CA LEU A 66 -18.12 -16.44 -15.98
C LEU A 66 -18.95 -17.32 -16.93
N ARG A 67 -20.21 -16.92 -17.15
CA ARG A 67 -21.10 -17.47 -18.17
C ARG A 67 -21.77 -16.35 -18.96
N PRO A 68 -22.27 -16.60 -20.17
CA PRO A 68 -23.11 -15.64 -20.88
C PRO A 68 -24.37 -15.28 -20.08
N GLY A 69 -24.68 -13.99 -20.03
CA GLY A 69 -25.91 -13.44 -19.45
C GLY A 69 -26.63 -12.56 -20.49
N PRO A 70 -27.82 -12.03 -20.15
CA PRO A 70 -28.64 -11.26 -21.07
C PRO A 70 -28.01 -9.94 -21.56
N PHE A 71 -27.14 -9.36 -20.75
CA PHE A 71 -26.49 -8.07 -21.04
C PHE A 71 -24.95 -8.16 -20.99
N GLY A 72 -24.39 -9.36 -21.08
CA GLY A 72 -22.96 -9.60 -21.02
C GLY A 72 -22.59 -10.79 -20.11
N LEU A 73 -21.31 -10.90 -19.78
CA LEU A 73 -20.82 -11.99 -18.93
C LEU A 73 -21.24 -11.75 -17.46
N VAL A 74 -21.73 -12.80 -16.81
CA VAL A 74 -22.11 -12.81 -15.40
C VAL A 74 -21.41 -13.97 -14.67
N PRO A 75 -21.21 -13.91 -13.34
CA PRO A 75 -20.69 -15.04 -12.60
C PRO A 75 -21.49 -16.31 -12.81
N ALA A 76 -20.82 -17.45 -12.95
CA ALA A 76 -21.50 -18.76 -13.01
C ALA A 76 -22.29 -19.02 -11.71
N ALA A 77 -23.44 -19.69 -11.82
CA ALA A 77 -24.32 -19.92 -10.67
C ALA A 77 -23.61 -20.53 -9.43
N PRO A 78 -22.69 -21.53 -9.56
CA PRO A 78 -21.93 -22.02 -8.42
C PRO A 78 -21.06 -20.95 -7.74
N VAL A 79 -20.50 -20.00 -8.53
CA VAL A 79 -19.67 -18.90 -8.01
C VAL A 79 -20.50 -17.89 -7.23
N LEU A 80 -21.75 -17.65 -7.59
CA LEU A 80 -22.65 -16.75 -6.87
C LEU A 80 -22.87 -17.19 -5.42
N ALA A 81 -22.86 -18.50 -5.16
CA ALA A 81 -23.00 -19.06 -3.81
C ALA A 81 -21.78 -18.79 -2.93
N LEU A 82 -20.62 -18.43 -3.50
CA LEU A 82 -19.40 -18.12 -2.77
C LEU A 82 -19.36 -16.65 -2.28
N GLY A 83 -20.33 -15.83 -2.69
CA GLY A 83 -20.41 -14.43 -2.27
C GLY A 83 -19.18 -13.62 -2.66
N ALA A 84 -18.58 -12.94 -1.69
CA ALA A 84 -17.44 -12.05 -1.92
C ALA A 84 -16.19 -12.76 -2.49
N VAL A 85 -16.01 -14.04 -2.24
CA VAL A 85 -14.88 -14.82 -2.77
C VAL A 85 -14.93 -14.92 -4.31
N GLY A 86 -16.14 -14.93 -4.85
CA GLY A 86 -16.36 -14.95 -6.31
C GLY A 86 -16.21 -13.60 -7.01
N SER A 87 -15.86 -12.54 -6.29
CA SER A 87 -15.80 -11.17 -6.83
C SER A 87 -14.60 -10.39 -6.32
N VAL A 88 -14.19 -9.40 -7.12
CA VAL A 88 -13.30 -8.32 -6.69
C VAL A 88 -14.19 -7.12 -6.35
N PRO A 89 -14.14 -6.59 -5.12
CA PRO A 89 -14.91 -5.39 -4.75
C PRO A 89 -14.43 -4.16 -5.55
N PRO A 90 -15.24 -3.09 -5.66
CA PRO A 90 -14.80 -1.88 -6.34
C PRO A 90 -13.77 -1.15 -5.49
N GLY A 91 -12.77 -0.53 -6.13
CA GLY A 91 -11.74 0.25 -5.45
C GLY A 91 -11.47 1.58 -6.13
N VAL A 92 -11.20 2.61 -5.33
CA VAL A 92 -10.86 3.95 -5.86
C VAL A 92 -9.44 4.03 -6.42
N GLY A 93 -8.65 2.97 -6.24
CA GLY A 93 -7.24 2.96 -6.60
C GLY A 93 -6.36 3.75 -5.63
N VAL A 94 -5.09 3.45 -5.65
CA VAL A 94 -4.07 4.11 -4.81
C VAL A 94 -2.91 4.66 -5.65
N VAL A 95 -2.93 4.42 -6.96
CA VAL A 95 -1.91 4.89 -7.91
C VAL A 95 -2.12 6.38 -8.19
N GLU A 96 -1.10 7.19 -7.96
CA GLU A 96 -1.13 8.62 -8.26
C GLU A 96 -1.22 8.84 -9.78
N GLY A 97 -2.19 9.64 -10.21
CA GLY A 97 -2.47 9.85 -11.63
C GLY A 97 -3.26 8.71 -12.28
N GLY A 98 -3.57 7.64 -11.56
CA GLY A 98 -4.54 6.61 -11.96
C GLY A 98 -4.04 5.58 -12.98
N GLU A 99 -2.77 5.68 -13.44
CA GLU A 99 -2.23 4.79 -14.47
C GLU A 99 -0.80 4.34 -14.14
N ILE A 100 -0.54 3.06 -14.27
CA ILE A 100 0.80 2.47 -14.14
C ILE A 100 1.50 2.50 -15.51
N PRO A 101 2.68 3.11 -15.62
CA PRO A 101 3.35 3.33 -16.89
C PRO A 101 4.11 2.08 -17.37
N TYR A 102 3.40 1.01 -17.66
CA TYR A 102 3.99 -0.23 -18.15
C TYR A 102 4.73 -0.05 -19.48
N ARG A 103 5.81 -0.80 -19.64
CA ARG A 103 6.39 -1.06 -20.96
C ARG A 103 5.42 -1.93 -21.78
N PRO A 104 5.30 -1.72 -23.10
CA PRO A 104 4.38 -2.49 -23.93
C PRO A 104 4.53 -4.01 -23.80
N GLU A 105 5.78 -4.49 -23.72
CA GLU A 105 6.10 -5.91 -23.55
C GLU A 105 5.67 -6.48 -22.19
N ALA A 106 5.62 -5.66 -21.15
CA ALA A 106 5.23 -6.07 -19.81
C ALA A 106 3.69 -6.17 -19.64
N LEU A 107 2.92 -5.43 -20.43
CA LEU A 107 1.44 -5.47 -20.39
C LEU A 107 0.87 -6.86 -20.67
N ALA A 108 1.49 -7.61 -21.58
CA ALA A 108 1.06 -8.97 -21.88
C ALA A 108 1.19 -9.88 -20.66
N ARG A 109 2.31 -9.77 -19.92
CA ARG A 109 2.53 -10.51 -18.68
C ARG A 109 1.53 -10.10 -17.59
N LYS A 110 1.29 -8.79 -17.38
CA LYS A 110 0.25 -8.32 -16.44
C LYS A 110 -1.08 -8.97 -16.72
N LYS A 111 -1.53 -8.94 -17.99
CA LYS A 111 -2.81 -9.55 -18.40
C LYS A 111 -2.85 -11.05 -18.15
N GLN A 112 -1.79 -11.77 -18.50
CA GLN A 112 -1.67 -13.21 -18.23
C GLN A 112 -1.73 -13.51 -16.72
N ASN A 113 -1.03 -12.72 -15.89
CA ASN A 113 -1.07 -12.83 -14.45
C ASN A 113 -2.50 -12.64 -13.92
N GLN A 114 -3.18 -11.58 -14.36
CA GLN A 114 -4.56 -11.29 -13.96
C GLN A 114 -5.55 -12.41 -14.34
N GLU A 115 -5.39 -13.00 -15.52
CA GLU A 115 -6.23 -14.10 -15.95
C GLU A 115 -6.02 -15.38 -15.14
N ASN A 116 -4.81 -15.56 -14.64
CA ASN A 116 -4.39 -16.78 -13.92
C ASN A 116 -4.02 -16.52 -12.45
N TRP A 117 -4.55 -15.47 -11.84
CA TRP A 117 -4.18 -15.06 -10.48
C TRP A 117 -4.31 -16.18 -9.44
N LEU A 118 -5.35 -17.01 -9.55
CA LEU A 118 -5.59 -18.11 -8.63
C LEU A 118 -4.47 -19.17 -8.64
N ASP A 119 -3.83 -19.36 -9.80
CA ASP A 119 -2.74 -20.33 -9.97
C ASP A 119 -1.36 -19.70 -9.78
N ALA A 120 -1.21 -18.41 -10.03
CA ALA A 120 0.08 -17.78 -10.22
C ALA A 120 0.41 -16.72 -9.16
N ASP A 121 -0.58 -16.10 -8.48
CA ASP A 121 -0.30 -15.11 -7.43
C ASP A 121 0.35 -15.81 -6.22
N PRO A 122 1.57 -15.42 -5.84
CA PRO A 122 2.26 -16.05 -4.69
C PRO A 122 1.53 -15.79 -3.37
N GLU A 123 0.77 -14.72 -3.23
CA GLU A 123 -0.04 -14.46 -2.03
C GLU A 123 -1.07 -15.57 -1.80
N ILE A 124 -1.72 -16.06 -2.87
CA ILE A 124 -2.68 -17.17 -2.81
C ILE A 124 -2.02 -18.47 -2.31
N LYS A 125 -0.72 -18.61 -2.55
CA LYS A 125 0.07 -19.77 -2.12
C LYS A 125 0.64 -19.62 -0.70
N CYS A 126 0.25 -18.59 0.05
CA CYS A 126 0.78 -18.26 1.38
C CYS A 126 2.27 -17.84 1.40
N TYR A 127 2.83 -17.44 0.27
CA TYR A 127 4.18 -16.90 0.23
C TYR A 127 4.22 -15.46 0.73
N LEU A 128 5.42 -14.97 1.04
CA LEU A 128 5.61 -13.60 1.51
C LEU A 128 5.14 -12.60 0.44
N PRO A 129 4.41 -11.54 0.85
CA PRO A 129 3.75 -10.63 -0.10
C PRO A 129 4.69 -9.64 -0.78
N GLY A 130 5.91 -9.47 -0.28
CA GLY A 130 6.83 -8.44 -0.75
C GLY A 130 6.47 -7.03 -0.29
N ILE A 131 7.34 -6.07 -0.62
CA ILE A 131 7.12 -4.64 -0.38
C ILE A 131 6.84 -3.97 -1.73
N PRO A 132 5.79 -3.13 -1.83
CA PRO A 132 4.99 -2.55 -0.74
C PRO A 132 3.75 -3.36 -0.34
N ARG A 133 3.40 -4.47 -1.01
CA ARG A 133 2.13 -5.20 -0.82
C ARG A 133 1.87 -5.58 0.64
N ALA A 134 2.91 -5.97 1.40
CA ALA A 134 2.77 -6.28 2.82
C ALA A 134 2.07 -5.18 3.63
N THR A 135 2.28 -3.91 3.26
CA THR A 135 1.74 -2.75 3.98
C THR A 135 0.23 -2.56 3.77
N TYR A 136 -0.31 -3.01 2.63
CA TYR A 136 -1.75 -2.88 2.31
C TYR A 136 -2.48 -4.22 2.15
N MET A 137 -1.89 -5.31 2.64
CA MET A 137 -2.67 -6.53 2.86
C MET A 137 -3.86 -6.23 3.79
N PRO A 138 -5.00 -6.92 3.65
CA PRO A 138 -6.19 -6.70 4.48
C PRO A 138 -6.01 -7.23 5.93
N TYR A 139 -4.80 -7.14 6.45
CA TYR A 139 -4.38 -7.59 7.78
C TYR A 139 -3.59 -6.48 8.47
N PRO A 140 -3.64 -6.38 9.80
CA PRO A 140 -2.86 -5.40 10.52
C PRO A 140 -1.36 -5.75 10.56
N PHE A 141 -0.56 -4.74 10.85
CA PHE A 141 0.86 -4.90 11.14
C PHE A 141 1.26 -4.01 12.33
N GLN A 142 2.29 -4.42 13.05
CA GLN A 142 2.81 -3.69 14.20
C GLN A 142 4.17 -3.08 13.89
N ILE A 143 4.31 -1.79 14.16
CA ILE A 143 5.60 -1.09 14.11
C ILE A 143 6.17 -1.03 15.52
N LEU A 144 7.43 -1.44 15.65
CA LEU A 144 8.25 -1.35 16.86
C LEU A 144 9.50 -0.53 16.54
N GLN A 145 9.59 0.67 17.11
CA GLN A 145 10.62 1.64 16.81
C GLN A 145 11.69 1.67 17.91
N SER A 146 12.96 1.61 17.51
CA SER A 146 14.12 1.86 18.37
C SER A 146 15.05 2.88 17.72
N SER A 147 16.11 3.28 18.43
CA SER A 147 17.11 4.21 17.91
C SER A 147 18.04 3.61 16.83
N SER A 148 18.10 2.29 16.71
CA SER A 148 19.00 1.60 15.78
C SER A 148 18.29 0.92 14.60
N ALA A 149 17.01 0.57 14.78
CA ALA A 149 16.22 -0.12 13.78
C ALA A 149 14.73 0.09 14.02
N ILE A 150 13.93 -0.08 12.98
CA ILE A 150 12.48 -0.18 13.08
C ILE A 150 12.10 -1.59 12.62
N PHE A 151 11.34 -2.28 13.45
CA PHE A 151 10.88 -3.62 13.18
C PHE A 151 9.38 -3.60 12.86
N ILE A 152 8.97 -4.26 11.80
CA ILE A 152 7.56 -4.39 11.44
C ILE A 152 7.20 -5.87 11.44
N ALA A 153 6.21 -6.23 12.26
CA ALA A 153 5.61 -7.55 12.30
C ALA A 153 4.25 -7.48 11.57
N TYR A 154 4.11 -8.20 10.48
CA TYR A 154 2.86 -8.31 9.73
C TYR A 154 2.08 -9.52 10.21
N GLU A 155 0.77 -9.39 10.36
CA GLU A 155 -0.09 -10.53 10.69
C GLU A 155 -0.07 -11.54 9.54
N TYR A 156 -0.20 -11.07 8.28
CA TYR A 156 -0.15 -11.94 7.12
C TYR A 156 1.17 -12.73 7.06
N ALA A 157 1.04 -14.04 6.95
CA ALA A 157 2.13 -15.02 6.83
C ALA A 157 3.16 -14.98 7.99
N GLY A 158 2.87 -14.25 9.09
CA GLY A 158 3.85 -13.99 10.15
C GLY A 158 5.11 -13.28 9.63
N ALA A 159 4.97 -12.50 8.54
CA ALA A 159 6.10 -11.84 7.91
C ALA A 159 6.72 -10.81 8.86
N VAL A 160 8.03 -10.71 8.82
CA VAL A 160 8.78 -9.73 9.61
C VAL A 160 9.69 -8.93 8.71
N ARG A 161 9.92 -7.68 9.09
CA ARG A 161 10.76 -6.74 8.34
C ARG A 161 11.63 -5.95 9.30
N ASN A 162 12.91 -5.92 9.04
CA ASN A 162 13.84 -5.04 9.72
C ASN A 162 14.20 -3.87 8.81
N ILE A 163 13.94 -2.63 9.27
CA ILE A 163 14.38 -1.41 8.60
C ILE A 163 15.63 -0.95 9.33
N TYR A 164 16.78 -1.08 8.70
CA TYR A 164 18.07 -0.65 9.23
C TYR A 164 18.17 0.87 9.20
N LEU A 165 18.39 1.52 10.33
CA LEU A 165 18.63 2.97 10.41
C LEU A 165 20.11 3.34 10.21
N LYS A 166 20.96 2.34 10.07
CA LYS A 166 22.35 2.45 9.62
C LYS A 166 22.53 1.47 8.47
N ASP A 167 23.04 1.94 7.35
CA ASP A 167 23.26 1.12 6.18
C ASP A 167 24.13 -0.12 6.50
N PRO A 168 23.60 -1.34 6.33
CA PRO A 168 24.34 -2.57 6.56
C PRO A 168 25.21 -2.99 5.36
N GLY A 169 25.21 -2.22 4.27
CA GLY A 169 25.75 -2.58 2.97
C GLY A 169 24.72 -3.32 2.10
N PRO A 170 25.14 -3.80 0.92
CA PRO A 170 24.24 -4.46 -0.02
C PRO A 170 23.65 -5.75 0.56
N ALA A 171 22.44 -6.09 0.14
CA ALA A 171 21.82 -7.36 0.52
C ALA A 171 22.68 -8.54 0.09
N PRO A 172 22.90 -9.54 0.95
CA PRO A 172 23.72 -10.69 0.62
C PRO A 172 23.09 -11.59 -0.45
N VAL A 173 21.77 -11.54 -0.59
CA VAL A 173 20.95 -12.30 -1.56
C VAL A 173 19.64 -11.58 -1.78
N ASP A 174 19.06 -11.70 -2.97
CA ASP A 174 17.72 -11.21 -3.26
C ASP A 174 16.67 -12.04 -2.51
N SER A 175 15.63 -11.35 -2.04
CA SER A 175 14.60 -11.96 -1.19
C SER A 175 13.20 -11.46 -1.56
N TRP A 176 12.17 -12.12 -1.02
CA TRP A 176 10.77 -11.74 -1.20
C TRP A 176 10.45 -10.34 -0.67
N MET A 177 11.05 -9.97 0.48
CA MET A 177 10.77 -8.71 1.17
C MET A 177 11.79 -7.61 0.87
N GLY A 178 12.86 -7.94 0.16
CA GLY A 178 13.99 -7.06 -0.07
C GLY A 178 14.75 -6.69 1.21
N GLN A 179 15.76 -5.85 1.08
CA GLN A 179 16.47 -5.23 2.20
C GLN A 179 16.03 -3.78 2.36
N SER A 180 15.65 -3.39 3.57
CA SER A 180 15.11 -2.08 3.90
C SER A 180 16.12 -1.25 4.68
N VAL A 181 16.49 -0.08 4.14
CA VAL A 181 17.37 0.89 4.80
C VAL A 181 16.63 2.21 4.95
N GLY A 182 16.46 2.68 6.18
CA GLY A 182 15.67 3.84 6.52
C GLY A 182 16.50 5.01 7.06
N HIS A 183 15.98 6.21 6.87
CA HIS A 183 16.47 7.42 7.51
C HIS A 183 15.32 8.40 7.76
N TRP A 184 15.55 9.38 8.63
CA TRP A 184 14.53 10.37 8.94
C TRP A 184 14.76 11.67 8.17
N GLU A 185 13.73 12.14 7.47
CA GLU A 185 13.64 13.46 6.87
C GLU A 185 12.60 14.29 7.64
N GLY A 186 13.03 15.04 8.65
CA GLY A 186 12.12 15.79 9.51
C GLY A 186 11.11 14.88 10.23
N GLU A 187 9.83 15.00 9.88
CA GLU A 187 8.73 14.21 10.45
C GLU A 187 8.44 12.90 9.69
N THR A 188 9.19 12.62 8.63
CA THR A 188 8.96 11.48 7.74
C THR A 188 10.07 10.44 7.86
N LEU A 189 9.71 9.19 8.07
CA LEU A 189 10.60 8.06 7.87
C LEU A 189 10.63 7.73 6.37
N VAL A 190 11.81 7.77 5.77
CA VAL A 190 12.04 7.37 4.37
C VAL A 190 12.76 6.03 4.37
N VAL A 191 12.27 5.07 3.60
CA VAL A 191 12.83 3.71 3.52
C VAL A 191 13.12 3.36 2.08
N ASN A 192 14.37 3.07 1.79
CA ASN A 192 14.80 2.50 0.52
C ASN A 192 14.78 0.99 0.62
N VAL A 193 14.17 0.32 -0.36
CA VAL A 193 14.09 -1.15 -0.41
C VAL A 193 14.62 -1.63 -1.75
N THR A 194 15.59 -2.52 -1.69
CA THR A 194 16.27 -3.15 -2.85
C THR A 194 16.52 -4.62 -2.57
N GLY A 195 17.13 -5.35 -3.50
CA GLY A 195 17.45 -6.77 -3.31
C GLY A 195 16.19 -7.64 -3.29
N PHE A 196 15.26 -7.36 -4.18
CA PHE A 196 14.09 -8.19 -4.40
C PHE A 196 14.40 -9.34 -5.36
N ASN A 197 13.80 -10.50 -5.10
CA ASN A 197 13.58 -11.47 -6.16
C ASN A 197 12.36 -11.04 -7.01
N ASP A 198 12.10 -11.67 -8.14
CA ASP A 198 10.99 -11.36 -9.04
C ASP A 198 9.70 -12.13 -8.72
N GLN A 199 9.58 -12.67 -7.50
CA GLN A 199 8.54 -13.64 -7.17
C GLN A 199 7.26 -13.01 -6.60
N THR A 200 7.26 -11.73 -6.21
CA THR A 200 6.09 -11.07 -5.64
C THR A 200 5.32 -10.25 -6.66
N TRP A 201 4.04 -10.00 -6.36
CA TRP A 201 3.17 -9.11 -7.12
C TRP A 201 2.72 -7.95 -6.26
N PHE A 202 2.27 -6.86 -6.90
CA PHE A 202 1.69 -5.73 -6.16
C PHE A 202 0.24 -6.00 -5.73
N ASP A 203 -0.51 -6.84 -6.47
CA ASP A 203 -1.92 -7.14 -6.22
C ASP A 203 -2.39 -8.40 -6.96
N ARG A 204 -3.65 -8.78 -6.73
CA ARG A 204 -4.32 -9.88 -7.44
C ARG A 204 -4.73 -9.52 -8.88
N ALA A 205 -4.61 -8.26 -9.30
CA ALA A 205 -4.83 -7.84 -10.69
C ALA A 205 -3.63 -8.13 -11.60
N GLY A 206 -2.59 -8.78 -11.05
CA GLY A 206 -1.43 -9.23 -11.81
C GLY A 206 -0.36 -8.17 -12.01
N ASN A 207 -0.44 -7.05 -11.29
CA ASN A 207 0.60 -6.05 -11.28
C ASN A 207 1.87 -6.63 -10.64
N PHE A 208 2.98 -6.60 -11.35
CA PHE A 208 4.22 -7.31 -11.03
C PHE A 208 5.45 -6.43 -11.19
N HIS A 209 6.58 -6.94 -10.77
CA HIS A 209 7.90 -6.31 -10.89
C HIS A 209 8.96 -7.34 -11.32
N SER A 210 10.16 -6.86 -11.59
CA SER A 210 11.37 -7.68 -11.76
C SER A 210 12.28 -7.59 -10.53
N GLU A 211 13.40 -8.27 -10.57
CA GLU A 211 14.45 -8.18 -9.57
C GLU A 211 15.15 -6.79 -9.54
N ALA A 212 14.93 -5.98 -10.58
CA ALA A 212 15.45 -4.61 -10.64
C ALA A 212 14.60 -3.61 -9.84
N LEU A 213 13.55 -4.08 -9.15
CA LEU A 213 12.68 -3.23 -8.36
C LEU A 213 13.44 -2.45 -7.29
N HIS A 214 13.24 -1.15 -7.26
CA HIS A 214 13.59 -0.26 -6.17
C HIS A 214 12.31 0.42 -5.66
N VAL A 215 12.06 0.33 -4.36
CA VAL A 215 10.94 1.01 -3.71
C VAL A 215 11.46 2.06 -2.74
N VAL A 216 10.90 3.26 -2.82
CA VAL A 216 11.13 4.31 -1.81
C VAL A 216 9.82 4.57 -1.10
N GLU A 217 9.74 4.18 0.17
CA GLU A 217 8.55 4.39 0.99
C GLU A 217 8.71 5.60 1.90
N ARG A 218 7.61 6.26 2.21
CA ARG A 218 7.55 7.41 3.11
C ARG A 218 6.40 7.22 4.10
N TYR A 219 6.73 7.28 5.38
CA TYR A 219 5.78 7.17 6.48
C TYR A 219 5.75 8.49 7.25
N THR A 220 4.64 9.22 7.16
CA THR A 220 4.45 10.49 7.85
C THR A 220 3.21 10.41 8.73
N ARG A 221 3.37 10.53 10.05
CA ARG A 221 2.23 10.55 10.96
C ARG A 221 1.53 11.89 10.89
N THR A 222 0.32 11.92 10.33
CA THR A 222 -0.46 13.14 10.05
C THR A 222 -1.55 13.43 11.07
N SER A 223 -1.90 12.45 11.89
CA SER A 223 -2.80 12.60 13.04
C SER A 223 -2.48 11.56 14.11
N PRO A 224 -3.14 11.58 15.29
CA PRO A 224 -2.95 10.55 16.32
C PRO A 224 -3.13 9.12 15.78
N ASP A 225 -4.04 8.94 14.82
CA ASP A 225 -4.49 7.64 14.36
C ASP A 225 -4.28 7.41 12.86
N VAL A 226 -3.51 8.27 12.18
CA VAL A 226 -3.24 8.15 10.75
C VAL A 226 -1.76 8.37 10.44
N ILE A 227 -1.20 7.44 9.68
CA ILE A 227 0.06 7.61 8.94
C ILE A 227 -0.29 7.79 7.46
N SER A 228 0.18 8.88 6.84
CA SER A 228 0.24 8.97 5.38
C SER A 228 1.37 8.09 4.90
N TYR A 229 1.05 7.13 4.05
CA TYR A 229 1.99 6.23 3.43
C TYR A 229 2.07 6.52 1.94
N GLU A 230 3.30 6.63 1.43
CA GLU A 230 3.60 6.77 0.01
C GLU A 230 4.65 5.74 -0.38
N ALA A 231 4.55 5.17 -1.57
CA ALA A 231 5.58 4.33 -2.15
C ALA A 231 5.86 4.76 -3.58
N THR A 232 7.11 5.09 -3.88
CA THR A 232 7.61 5.28 -5.24
C THR A 232 8.18 3.97 -5.72
N ILE A 233 7.70 3.53 -6.88
CA ILE A 233 8.07 2.29 -7.53
C ILE A 233 8.95 2.61 -8.73
N ASP A 234 10.14 2.08 -8.76
CA ASP A 234 11.07 2.21 -9.88
C ASP A 234 11.56 0.82 -10.31
N ASP A 235 11.21 0.41 -11.50
CA ASP A 235 11.65 -0.83 -12.12
C ASP A 235 11.79 -0.61 -13.63
N PRO A 236 12.98 -0.28 -14.10
CA PRO A 236 13.21 0.07 -15.50
C PRO A 236 13.05 -1.10 -16.47
N LYS A 237 12.94 -2.34 -15.99
CA LYS A 237 12.63 -3.52 -16.82
C LYS A 237 11.13 -3.68 -17.09
N VAL A 238 10.29 -3.15 -16.19
CA VAL A 238 8.83 -3.32 -16.26
C VAL A 238 8.13 -2.01 -16.63
N PHE A 239 8.61 -0.86 -16.13
CA PHE A 239 7.97 0.43 -16.31
C PHE A 239 8.83 1.38 -17.16
N THR A 240 8.16 2.32 -17.84
CA THR A 240 8.82 3.34 -18.66
C THR A 240 9.36 4.52 -17.84
N ARG A 241 8.85 4.70 -16.62
CA ARG A 241 9.26 5.71 -15.64
C ARG A 241 8.84 5.28 -14.25
N PRO A 242 9.45 5.84 -13.18
CA PRO A 242 8.94 5.66 -11.83
C PRO A 242 7.49 6.16 -11.70
N TRP A 243 6.74 5.53 -10.80
CA TRP A 243 5.37 5.90 -10.47
C TRP A 243 5.14 5.77 -8.96
N LYS A 244 4.02 6.30 -8.48
CA LYS A 244 3.73 6.37 -7.04
C LYS A 244 2.37 5.81 -6.71
N MET A 245 2.28 5.29 -5.49
CA MET A 245 1.01 5.04 -4.80
C MET A 245 1.00 5.74 -3.46
N SER A 246 -0.19 6.11 -2.99
CA SER A 246 -0.39 6.71 -1.67
C SER A 246 -1.69 6.26 -1.03
N MET A 247 -1.67 6.11 0.30
CA MET A 247 -2.84 5.71 1.08
C MET A 247 -2.67 6.06 2.55
N PRO A 248 -3.76 6.26 3.30
CA PRO A 248 -3.71 6.34 4.75
C PRO A 248 -3.58 4.94 5.37
N LEU A 249 -2.78 4.85 6.43
CA LEU A 249 -2.74 3.71 7.34
C LEU A 249 -3.40 4.14 8.64
N TYR A 250 -4.34 3.35 9.12
CA TYR A 250 -5.13 3.66 10.30
C TYR A 250 -4.65 2.86 11.51
N ARG A 251 -4.55 3.53 12.65
CA ARG A 251 -4.24 2.89 13.92
C ARG A 251 -5.41 2.02 14.37
N ARG A 252 -5.12 0.81 14.80
CA ARG A 252 -6.08 -0.04 15.51
C ARG A 252 -6.35 0.57 16.89
N GLN A 253 -7.60 0.85 17.20
CA GLN A 253 -8.02 1.59 18.40
C GLN A 253 -8.62 0.70 19.48
N GLU A 254 -8.79 -0.58 19.22
CA GLU A 254 -9.28 -1.52 20.20
C GLU A 254 -8.32 -1.59 21.40
N ARG A 255 -8.88 -1.54 22.61
CA ARG A 255 -8.12 -1.46 23.85
C ARG A 255 -7.08 -2.59 24.04
N ASN A 256 -7.36 -3.74 23.46
CA ASN A 256 -6.52 -4.93 23.51
C ASN A 256 -6.07 -5.39 22.11
N ALA A 257 -5.91 -4.47 21.17
CA ALA A 257 -5.42 -4.78 19.84
C ALA A 257 -4.11 -5.56 19.91
N GLN A 258 -4.04 -6.64 19.17
CA GLN A 258 -2.88 -7.53 19.08
C GLN A 258 -2.71 -7.99 17.65
N ILE A 259 -1.51 -8.36 17.27
CA ILE A 259 -1.25 -9.14 16.07
C ILE A 259 -1.68 -10.57 16.37
N MET A 260 -2.54 -11.11 15.54
CA MET A 260 -3.10 -12.44 15.73
C MET A 260 -2.26 -13.51 15.01
N ASP A 261 -2.43 -14.75 15.42
CA ASP A 261 -1.88 -15.89 14.69
C ASP A 261 -2.49 -15.97 13.29
N PHE A 262 -1.66 -15.90 12.28
CA PHE A 262 -2.08 -16.12 10.90
C PHE A 262 -1.91 -17.61 10.53
N LYS A 263 -3.01 -18.23 10.15
CA LYS A 263 -3.03 -19.61 9.67
C LYS A 263 -3.34 -19.62 8.18
N CYS A 264 -2.32 -19.72 7.38
CA CYS A 264 -2.48 -19.99 5.97
C CYS A 264 -2.46 -21.49 5.70
N VAL A 265 -3.39 -21.95 4.89
CA VAL A 265 -3.36 -23.31 4.34
C VAL A 265 -2.95 -23.19 2.88
N GLU A 266 -1.74 -23.60 2.58
CA GLU A 266 -1.19 -23.51 1.24
C GLU A 266 -2.11 -24.16 0.20
N PHE A 267 -2.29 -23.48 -0.94
CA PHE A 267 -3.14 -23.92 -2.04
C PHE A 267 -4.64 -24.11 -1.71
N VAL A 268 -5.13 -23.64 -0.55
CA VAL A 268 -6.53 -23.84 -0.18
C VAL A 268 -7.50 -23.17 -1.14
N GLU A 269 -7.21 -21.96 -1.60
CA GLU A 269 -8.07 -21.26 -2.56
C GLU A 269 -8.08 -22.00 -3.92
N GLU A 270 -6.96 -22.55 -4.33
CA GLU A 270 -6.84 -23.36 -5.54
C GLU A 270 -7.62 -24.68 -5.42
N LEU A 271 -7.55 -25.34 -4.28
CA LEU A 271 -8.31 -26.56 -4.00
C LEU A 271 -9.83 -26.30 -3.97
N LEU A 272 -10.27 -25.23 -3.32
CA LEU A 272 -11.68 -24.91 -3.16
C LEU A 272 -12.28 -24.30 -4.43
N TYR A 273 -11.57 -23.41 -5.09
CA TYR A 273 -12.09 -22.56 -6.15
C TYR A 273 -11.52 -22.87 -7.54
N GLY A 274 -10.51 -23.72 -7.62
CA GLY A 274 -9.83 -24.03 -8.89
C GLY A 274 -10.73 -24.58 -9.98
N GLN A 275 -11.83 -25.29 -9.61
CA GLN A 275 -12.84 -25.74 -10.56
C GLN A 275 -13.60 -24.60 -11.28
N TRP A 276 -13.58 -23.38 -10.74
CA TRP A 276 -14.24 -22.19 -11.29
C TRP A 276 -13.26 -21.18 -11.86
N ARG A 277 -12.00 -21.56 -12.08
CA ARG A 277 -11.03 -20.67 -12.72
C ARG A 277 -11.44 -20.36 -14.16
N LYS A 278 -11.03 -19.19 -14.65
CA LYS A 278 -11.41 -18.73 -16.01
C LYS A 278 -10.84 -19.61 -17.10
N THR A 279 -9.61 -20.09 -16.90
CA THR A 279 -8.95 -21.04 -17.81
C THR A 279 -8.78 -22.37 -17.08
N PRO A 280 -9.58 -23.39 -17.36
CA PRO A 280 -9.41 -24.70 -16.75
C PRO A 280 -8.03 -25.28 -17.06
N LEU A 281 -7.40 -25.94 -16.09
CA LEU A 281 -6.19 -26.71 -16.37
C LEU A 281 -6.53 -27.83 -17.38
N SER A 282 -5.66 -28.02 -18.37
CA SER A 282 -5.72 -29.21 -19.23
C SER A 282 -5.58 -30.45 -18.36
N ARG A 283 -6.57 -31.33 -18.41
CA ARG A 283 -6.53 -32.64 -17.73
C ARG A 283 -5.51 -33.55 -18.40
#